data_2a12aafdb6a7618206b887d1c8e18caa
#
_entry.id   2a12aafdb6a7618206b887d1c8e18caa
#
_cell.length_a   1.000
_cell.length_b   1.000
_cell.length_c   1.000
_cell.angle_alpha   90.00
_cell.angle_beta   90.00
_cell.angle_gamma   90.00
#
_symmetry.space_group_name_H-M   'P 1'
#
loop_
_entity.id
_entity.type
_entity.pdbx_description
1 polymer ?
#
loop_
_entity_poly.entity_id
_entity_poly.type
_entity_poly.pdbx_seq_one_letter_code
_entity_poly.pdbx_strand_id
1 'polypeptide(L)'
;MAGEAIGLIETRGLVGAVEAADAMVKAANVKLVGQERIGGGLVTVIVKGDVGAVKAAVDSGAAAAKRVGELISVHVIPRPHTDLDMILPKE
;
A
#
# COMPACT_ATOMS: atom_id res chain seq x y z
N MET A 1 -13.69 -6.16 -1.87
CA MET A 1 -14.68 -7.00 -1.18
C MET A 1 -14.91 -6.51 0.23
N ALA A 2 -16.15 -6.52 0.68
CA ALA A 2 -16.46 -6.14 2.06
C ALA A 2 -15.68 -7.03 3.02
N GLY A 3 -15.11 -6.44 4.06
CA GLY A 3 -14.34 -7.16 5.06
C GLY A 3 -12.84 -7.20 4.82
N GLU A 4 -12.38 -6.81 3.63
CA GLU A 4 -10.94 -6.72 3.39
C GLU A 4 -10.37 -5.43 3.94
N ALA A 5 -9.20 -5.53 4.58
CA ALA A 5 -8.45 -4.37 5.01
C ALA A 5 -7.73 -3.74 3.82
N ILE A 6 -7.38 -2.47 3.97
CA ILE A 6 -6.60 -1.72 2.97
C ILE A 6 -5.30 -1.28 3.60
N GLY A 7 -4.19 -1.50 2.91
CA GLY A 7 -2.88 -0.99 3.30
C GLY A 7 -2.39 0.02 2.29
N LEU A 8 -1.81 1.12 2.77
CA LEU A 8 -1.31 2.20 1.93
C LEU A 8 0.10 2.57 2.37
N ILE A 9 0.98 2.73 1.39
CA ILE A 9 2.35 3.23 1.62
C ILE A 9 2.60 4.36 0.65
N GLU A 10 2.97 5.52 1.17
CA GLU A 10 3.33 6.67 0.37
C GLU A 10 4.82 6.93 0.47
N THR A 11 5.45 7.13 -0.69
CA THR A 11 6.88 7.41 -0.81
C THR A 11 7.08 8.66 -1.67
N ARG A 12 8.26 9.26 -1.54
CA ARG A 12 8.70 10.27 -2.51
C ARG A 12 9.49 9.54 -3.60
N GLY A 13 8.94 9.52 -4.80
CA GLY A 13 9.56 8.88 -5.95
C GLY A 13 9.09 7.46 -6.18
N LEU A 14 9.22 7.02 -7.42
CA LEU A 14 8.70 5.73 -7.89
C LEU A 14 9.52 4.54 -7.38
N VAL A 15 10.83 4.72 -7.20
CA VAL A 15 11.70 3.61 -6.79
C VAL A 15 11.27 3.04 -5.44
N GLY A 16 11.05 3.92 -4.45
CA GLY A 16 10.57 3.48 -3.14
C GLY A 16 9.20 2.84 -3.21
N ALA A 17 8.31 3.38 -4.05
CA ALA A 17 6.96 2.85 -4.20
C ALA A 17 6.97 1.44 -4.79
N VAL A 18 7.77 1.21 -5.84
CA VAL A 18 7.85 -0.12 -6.47
C VAL A 18 8.47 -1.13 -5.51
N GLU A 19 9.52 -0.72 -4.80
CA GLU A 19 10.15 -1.60 -3.82
C GLU A 19 9.17 -1.96 -2.69
N ALA A 20 8.40 -0.98 -2.21
CA ALA A 20 7.39 -1.22 -1.19
C ALA A 20 6.33 -2.21 -1.70
N ALA A 21 5.84 -2.00 -2.93
CA ALA A 21 4.83 -2.87 -3.52
C ALA A 21 5.33 -4.30 -3.65
N ASP A 22 6.55 -4.48 -4.14
CA ASP A 22 7.17 -5.80 -4.28
C ASP A 22 7.28 -6.50 -2.93
N ALA A 23 7.81 -5.78 -1.92
CA ALA A 23 7.97 -6.35 -0.59
C ALA A 23 6.63 -6.74 0.03
N MET A 24 5.59 -5.93 -0.18
CA MET A 24 4.26 -6.21 0.38
C MET A 24 3.67 -7.51 -0.17
N VAL A 25 3.69 -7.68 -1.50
CA VAL A 25 3.07 -8.87 -2.09
C VAL A 25 3.90 -10.13 -1.88
N LYS A 26 5.20 -10.00 -1.61
CA LYS A 26 6.06 -11.14 -1.25
C LYS A 26 5.90 -11.55 0.22
N ALA A 27 5.59 -10.60 1.10
CA ALA A 27 5.58 -10.85 2.54
C ALA A 27 4.30 -11.53 3.02
N ALA A 28 3.18 -11.31 2.36
CA ALA A 28 1.89 -11.81 2.82
C ALA A 28 0.93 -11.98 1.66
N ASN A 29 -0.15 -12.70 1.91
CA ASN A 29 -1.16 -12.95 0.87
C ASN A 29 -2.08 -11.72 0.77
N VAL A 30 -1.59 -10.71 0.07
CA VAL A 30 -2.35 -9.49 -0.21
C VAL A 30 -2.42 -9.27 -1.71
N LYS A 31 -3.42 -8.53 -2.14
CA LYS A 31 -3.63 -8.17 -3.53
C LYS A 31 -3.19 -6.73 -3.76
N LEU A 32 -2.35 -6.53 -4.77
CA LEU A 32 -1.95 -5.17 -5.17
C LEU A 32 -3.12 -4.54 -5.93
N VAL A 33 -3.64 -3.44 -5.38
CA VAL A 33 -4.77 -2.73 -5.99
C VAL A 33 -4.29 -1.78 -7.06
N GLY A 34 -3.17 -1.09 -6.80
CA GLY A 34 -2.63 -0.13 -7.75
C GLY A 34 -1.80 0.93 -7.10
N GLN A 35 -1.50 1.96 -7.87
CA GLN A 35 -0.77 3.12 -7.37
C GLN A 35 -1.43 4.40 -7.83
N GLU A 36 -1.18 5.47 -7.07
CA GLU A 36 -1.61 6.82 -7.41
C GLU A 36 -0.43 7.78 -7.33
N ARG A 37 -0.31 8.67 -8.30
CA ARG A 37 0.67 9.74 -8.31
C ARG A 37 -0.09 11.05 -8.23
N ILE A 38 0.19 11.83 -7.18
CA ILE A 38 -0.57 13.06 -6.91
C ILE A 38 0.23 14.33 -7.16
N GLY A 39 1.43 14.21 -7.73
CA GLY A 39 2.31 15.36 -7.97
C GLY A 39 3.37 15.49 -6.88
N GLY A 40 4.35 16.36 -7.10
CA GLY A 40 5.44 16.57 -6.14
C GLY A 40 6.34 15.37 -5.95
N GLY A 41 6.29 14.39 -6.84
CA GLY A 41 7.05 13.15 -6.70
C GLY A 41 6.45 12.14 -5.75
N LEU A 42 5.26 12.42 -5.18
CA LEU A 42 4.61 11.51 -4.23
C LEU A 42 3.88 10.38 -4.95
N VAL A 43 4.09 9.16 -4.46
CA VAL A 43 3.47 7.95 -5.02
C VAL A 43 2.91 7.13 -3.87
N THR A 44 1.66 6.71 -4.00
CA THR A 44 1.01 5.83 -3.02
C THR A 44 0.73 4.49 -3.66
N VAL A 45 1.14 3.40 -3.00
CA VAL A 45 0.81 2.04 -3.41
C VAL A 45 -0.19 1.46 -2.41
N ILE A 46 -1.12 0.65 -2.93
CA ILE A 46 -2.28 0.19 -2.16
C ILE A 46 -2.44 -1.31 -2.32
N VAL A 47 -2.65 -2.00 -1.18
CA VAL A 47 -2.93 -3.44 -1.14
C VAL A 47 -4.21 -3.70 -0.38
N LYS A 48 -4.84 -4.84 -0.65
CA LYS A 48 -6.01 -5.35 0.06
C LYS A 48 -5.80 -6.78 0.51
N GLY A 49 -6.49 -7.16 1.57
CA GLY A 49 -6.48 -8.54 2.07
C GLY A 49 -6.98 -8.62 3.50
N ASP A 50 -6.80 -9.78 4.13
CA ASP A 50 -7.10 -9.93 5.55
C ASP A 50 -6.27 -8.95 6.36
N VAL A 51 -6.83 -8.46 7.46
CA VAL A 51 -6.18 -7.42 8.26
C VAL A 51 -4.79 -7.82 8.75
N GLY A 52 -4.62 -9.06 9.18
CA GLY A 52 -3.30 -9.55 9.63
C GLY A 52 -2.28 -9.57 8.49
N ALA A 53 -2.71 -10.02 7.31
CA ALA A 53 -1.85 -10.05 6.13
C ALA A 53 -1.47 -8.64 5.68
N VAL A 54 -2.44 -7.71 5.69
CA VAL A 54 -2.19 -6.33 5.30
C VAL A 54 -1.22 -5.65 6.26
N LYS A 55 -1.36 -5.88 7.57
CA LYS A 55 -0.43 -5.32 8.56
C LYS A 55 0.99 -5.83 8.35
N ALA A 56 1.15 -7.14 8.14
CA ALA A 56 2.46 -7.74 7.87
C ALA A 56 3.05 -7.20 6.57
N ALA A 57 2.23 -7.08 5.52
CA ALA A 57 2.67 -6.55 4.24
C ALA A 57 3.17 -5.11 4.38
N VAL A 58 2.39 -4.26 5.04
CA VAL A 58 2.73 -2.84 5.20
C VAL A 58 4.03 -2.68 6.00
N ASP A 59 4.23 -3.48 7.05
CA ASP A 59 5.48 -3.44 7.82
C ASP A 59 6.68 -3.77 6.93
N SER A 60 6.58 -4.82 6.13
CA SER A 60 7.65 -5.22 5.21
C SER A 60 7.89 -4.17 4.13
N GLY A 61 6.81 -3.64 3.56
CA GLY A 61 6.89 -2.63 2.52
C GLY A 61 7.53 -1.34 3.02
N ALA A 62 7.15 -0.91 4.22
CA ALA A 62 7.72 0.30 4.82
C ALA A 62 9.23 0.15 5.04
N ALA A 63 9.66 -0.99 5.58
CA ALA A 63 11.08 -1.26 5.79
C ALA A 63 11.85 -1.27 4.47
N ALA A 64 11.28 -1.89 3.44
CA ALA A 64 11.91 -1.96 2.12
C ALA A 64 12.04 -0.57 1.49
N ALA A 65 10.99 0.24 1.56
CA ALA A 65 11.00 1.59 1.00
C ALA A 65 12.09 2.45 1.64
N LYS A 66 12.25 2.35 2.96
CA LYS A 66 13.26 3.13 3.69
C LYS A 66 14.68 2.83 3.25
N ARG A 67 14.93 1.60 2.77
CA ARG A 67 16.28 1.21 2.35
C ARG A 67 16.69 1.84 1.01
N VAL A 68 15.72 2.22 0.19
CA VAL A 68 16.04 2.69 -1.18
C VAL A 68 15.50 4.08 -1.48
N GLY A 69 14.74 4.68 -0.56
CA GLY A 69 14.15 5.97 -0.81
C GLY A 69 13.55 6.59 0.44
N GLU A 70 12.69 7.56 0.23
CA GLU A 70 12.07 8.32 1.32
C GLU A 70 10.63 7.81 1.56
N LEU A 71 10.39 7.27 2.76
CA LEU A 71 9.06 6.88 3.20
C LEU A 71 8.35 8.11 3.75
N ILE A 72 7.16 8.42 3.23
CA ILE A 72 6.39 9.59 3.66
C ILE A 72 5.36 9.19 4.71
N SER A 73 4.54 8.17 4.42
CA SER A 73 3.51 7.73 5.36
C SER A 73 3.09 6.30 5.08
N VAL A 74 2.55 5.66 6.10
CA VAL A 74 1.95 4.33 6.00
C VAL A 74 0.65 4.33 6.78
N HIS A 75 -0.31 3.53 6.31
CA HIS A 75 -1.57 3.41 7.02
C HIS A 75 -2.25 2.10 6.70
N VAL A 76 -2.99 1.58 7.67
CA VAL A 76 -3.85 0.42 7.49
C VAL A 76 -5.25 0.80 7.91
N ILE A 77 -6.23 0.54 7.05
CA ILE A 77 -7.63 0.69 7.38
C ILE A 77 -8.20 -0.72 7.55
N PRO A 78 -8.44 -1.15 8.80
CA PRO A 78 -8.83 -2.56 9.03
C PRO A 78 -10.19 -2.93 8.46
N ARG A 79 -11.14 -2.01 8.50
CA ARG A 79 -12.51 -2.26 8.03
C ARG A 79 -13.00 -1.06 7.21
N PRO A 80 -12.53 -0.94 5.96
CA PRO A 80 -12.91 0.22 5.14
C PRO A 80 -14.39 0.19 4.81
N HIS A 81 -14.99 1.37 4.72
CA HIS A 81 -16.35 1.51 4.24
C HIS A 81 -16.41 1.07 2.77
N THR A 82 -17.50 0.45 2.37
CA THR A 82 -17.64 -0.04 0.99
C THR A 82 -17.54 1.07 -0.05
N ASP A 83 -17.93 2.29 0.30
CA ASP A 83 -17.88 3.43 -0.62
C ASP A 83 -16.45 3.84 -0.98
N LEU A 84 -15.43 3.38 -0.23
CA LEU A 84 -14.05 3.72 -0.56
C LEU A 84 -13.60 3.18 -1.92
N ASP A 85 -14.25 2.13 -2.41
CA ASP A 85 -13.94 1.62 -3.74
C ASP A 85 -14.18 2.67 -4.84
N MET A 86 -15.00 3.68 -4.55
CA MET A 86 -15.27 4.75 -5.51
C MET A 86 -14.07 5.65 -5.75
N ILE A 87 -13.16 5.77 -4.77
CA ILE A 87 -12.03 6.68 -4.86
C ILE A 87 -10.68 5.97 -4.96
N LEU A 88 -10.65 4.65 -4.81
CA LEU A 88 -9.42 3.88 -4.97
C LEU A 88 -9.16 3.58 -6.44
N PRO A 89 -7.89 3.35 -6.82
CA PRO A 89 -7.58 2.95 -8.20
C PRO A 89 -8.34 1.69 -8.58
N LYS A 90 -8.76 1.62 -9.83
CA LYS A 90 -9.42 0.41 -10.34
C LYS A 90 -8.39 -0.70 -10.56
N GLU A 91 -8.81 -1.90 -10.23
CA GLU A 91 -7.96 -3.08 -10.43
C GLU A 91 -7.90 -3.50 -11.88
#